data_9af5288e02b5b1bd9ef541543fb1eab5
#
_entry.id   9af5288e02b5b1bd9ef541543fb1eab5
#
_cell.length_a   1.000
_cell.length_b   1.000
_cell.length_c   1.000
_cell.angle_alpha   90.00
_cell.angle_beta   90.00
_cell.angle_gamma   90.00
#
_symmetry.space_group_name_H-M   'P 1'
#
loop_
_entity.id
_entity.type
_entity.pdbx_description
1 polymer ?
#
loop_
_entity_poly.entity_id
_entity_poly.type
_entity_poly.pdbx_seq_one_letter_code
_entity_poly.pdbx_strand_id
1 'polypeptide(L)'
;MKKFNIKPNHAFIMLGTAGELPKAPEEPVKFIEDMSDHQIARVSKNPSGIVNLGNTCYMNSSLQALRSIPEIKDNLKKYRSNNIDLTDELKALYASMEGTSQSAIPAAFLSSLRNRLPQFAETDDTGHYKQQDAEEFWTQLLGILKDSLREGGDSVVDKYLSGSLDVEMKTDEAPEEAPSKRSEVFTKLNCHISNGTNYLKDGLLAGLTDTLEKNSETLGRNAEYKVTKKITRLPKYLTVQFVRFYWRRDTQKKSKILHRVAFPQELDVTDLCSDELKKKIIPVREKLQEIRKEEEDARRSAKKARFDPSLLVNGQRPDPITDEKKAEYRAEVDKVIDESLKNDEGNNPSALYELTAVVTHKGANADSGHYKCYVRNDQEEGKWWRFDDDKVSLIDESKIETLAGGGESDSALIVLYRAADV
;
A
#
# COMPACT_ATOMS: atom_id res chain seq x y z
N MET A 1 32.17 24.93 45.38
CA MET A 1 33.40 24.19 45.72
C MET A 1 33.29 23.32 46.98
N LYS A 2 32.56 23.70 48.03
CA LYS A 2 32.40 22.87 49.25
C LYS A 2 31.74 21.48 49.03
N LYS A 3 31.01 21.26 47.94
CA LYS A 3 30.33 19.98 47.64
C LYS A 3 31.28 18.87 47.16
N PHE A 4 32.47 19.19 46.64
CA PHE A 4 33.36 18.22 45.99
C PHE A 4 34.68 17.98 46.76
N ASN A 5 34.81 18.49 47.98
CA ASN A 5 35.97 18.31 48.86
C ASN A 5 37.34 18.59 48.17
N ILE A 6 37.39 19.62 47.30
CA ILE A 6 38.54 19.99 46.51
C ILE A 6 39.56 20.66 47.40
N LYS A 7 40.76 20.10 47.49
CA LYS A 7 41.91 20.60 48.27
C LYS A 7 42.72 21.60 47.44
N PRO A 8 43.45 22.53 48.08
CA PRO A 8 44.43 23.35 47.37
C PRO A 8 45.43 22.48 46.61
N ASN A 9 45.78 22.86 45.38
CA ASN A 9 46.63 22.12 44.43
C ASN A 9 46.03 20.84 43.83
N HIS A 10 44.71 20.74 43.76
CA HIS A 10 44.05 19.68 42.97
C HIS A 10 44.27 19.94 41.47
N ALA A 11 44.80 18.97 40.72
CA ALA A 11 44.90 19.04 39.29
C ALA A 11 43.56 18.66 38.65
N PHE A 12 43.10 19.49 37.76
CA PHE A 12 41.89 19.24 36.94
C PHE A 12 42.31 18.96 35.52
N ILE A 13 41.78 17.91 34.95
CA ILE A 13 41.86 17.66 33.51
C ILE A 13 40.55 18.18 32.87
N MET A 14 40.68 19.20 32.04
CA MET A 14 39.56 19.71 31.25
C MET A 14 39.54 18.98 29.93
N LEU A 15 38.49 18.16 29.72
CA LEU A 15 38.27 17.50 28.45
C LEU A 15 37.30 18.37 27.61
N GLY A 16 37.74 18.81 26.45
CA GLY A 16 36.96 19.59 25.52
C GLY A 16 37.74 19.79 24.23
N THR A 17 37.04 20.08 23.14
CA THR A 17 37.66 20.51 21.88
C THR A 17 37.82 22.01 21.86
N ALA A 18 38.99 22.47 21.40
CA ALA A 18 39.23 23.91 21.13
C ALA A 18 38.48 24.31 19.84
N GLY A 19 37.16 24.42 19.92
CA GLY A 19 36.33 24.89 18.84
C GLY A 19 35.52 26.13 19.28
N GLU A 20 35.00 26.87 18.32
CA GLU A 20 34.08 27.98 18.60
C GLU A 20 32.86 27.42 19.39
N LEU A 21 32.42 28.19 20.39
CA LEU A 21 31.19 27.87 21.12
C LEU A 21 30.01 27.78 20.11
N PRO A 22 29.14 26.78 20.23
CA PRO A 22 27.93 26.74 19.40
C PRO A 22 27.21 28.10 19.51
N LYS A 23 26.91 28.72 18.37
CA LYS A 23 26.08 29.91 18.35
C LYS A 23 24.70 29.52 18.89
N ALA A 24 24.12 30.40 19.70
CA ALA A 24 22.73 30.22 20.12
C ALA A 24 21.83 30.14 18.87
N PRO A 25 20.78 29.32 18.88
CA PRO A 25 19.83 29.30 17.78
C PRO A 25 19.32 30.73 17.48
N GLU A 26 19.21 31.08 16.22
CA GLU A 26 18.71 32.40 15.80
C GLU A 26 17.26 32.63 16.23
N GLU A 27 16.49 31.55 16.35
CA GLU A 27 15.14 31.56 16.91
C GLU A 27 15.12 30.90 18.30
N PRO A 28 14.33 31.43 19.24
CA PRO A 28 14.18 30.82 20.56
C PRO A 28 13.62 29.42 20.44
N VAL A 29 14.20 28.47 21.19
CA VAL A 29 13.66 27.10 21.27
C VAL A 29 12.27 27.18 21.88
N LYS A 30 11.24 26.83 21.10
CA LYS A 30 9.87 26.70 21.56
C LYS A 30 9.67 25.29 22.11
N PHE A 31 9.13 25.19 23.30
CA PHE A 31 8.72 23.91 23.86
C PHE A 31 7.45 23.40 23.14
N ILE A 32 7.26 22.09 23.07
CA ILE A 32 6.09 21.46 22.40
C ILE A 32 4.78 21.99 22.99
N GLU A 33 4.76 22.28 24.29
CA GLU A 33 3.62 22.83 25.04
C GLU A 33 3.20 24.25 24.55
N ASP A 34 4.14 25.00 23.97
CA ASP A 34 3.92 26.35 23.47
C ASP A 34 3.68 26.39 21.93
N MET A 35 3.67 25.21 21.30
CA MET A 35 3.47 25.09 19.85
C MET A 35 1.99 24.92 19.51
N SER A 36 1.55 25.57 18.42
CA SER A 36 0.24 25.26 17.84
C SER A 36 0.24 23.87 17.20
N ASP A 37 -0.94 23.26 17.03
CA ASP A 37 -1.09 21.95 16.40
C ASP A 37 -0.39 21.82 15.05
N HIS A 38 -0.44 22.89 14.21
CA HIS A 38 0.29 22.96 12.95
C HIS A 38 1.81 22.97 13.13
N GLN A 39 2.31 23.60 14.19
CA GLN A 39 3.74 23.61 14.50
C GLN A 39 4.16 22.22 15.03
N ILE A 40 3.37 21.60 15.88
CA ILE A 40 3.59 20.23 16.38
C ILE A 40 3.61 19.25 15.20
N ALA A 41 2.63 19.33 14.28
CA ALA A 41 2.57 18.48 13.10
C ALA A 41 3.79 18.62 12.19
N ARG A 42 4.33 19.85 12.04
CA ARG A 42 5.56 20.10 11.27
C ARG A 42 6.80 19.51 11.94
N VAL A 43 6.88 19.57 13.26
CA VAL A 43 8.03 19.07 14.04
C VAL A 43 7.97 17.56 14.19
N SER A 44 6.82 17.02 14.56
CA SER A 44 6.62 15.57 14.77
C SER A 44 6.51 14.79 13.46
N LYS A 45 6.08 15.45 12.36
CA LYS A 45 5.78 14.84 11.05
C LYS A 45 4.78 13.67 11.13
N ASN A 46 4.09 13.51 12.27
CA ASN A 46 3.12 12.44 12.46
C ASN A 46 1.87 12.72 11.60
N PRO A 47 1.43 11.76 10.78
CA PRO A 47 0.17 11.89 10.07
C PRO A 47 -1.03 11.78 11.01
N SER A 48 -2.17 12.33 10.58
CA SER A 48 -3.44 12.29 11.32
C SER A 48 -4.04 10.89 11.33
N GLY A 49 -4.55 10.44 12.50
CA GLY A 49 -5.41 9.27 12.63
C GLY A 49 -6.86 9.55 12.25
N ILE A 50 -7.73 8.55 12.35
CA ILE A 50 -9.19 8.65 12.14
C ILE A 50 -9.91 8.05 13.34
N VAL A 51 -10.79 8.82 13.96
CA VAL A 51 -11.56 8.38 15.15
C VAL A 51 -12.50 7.23 14.78
N ASN A 52 -12.52 6.18 15.61
CA ASN A 52 -13.49 5.09 15.48
C ASN A 52 -14.84 5.51 16.06
N LEU A 53 -15.88 5.48 15.24
CA LEU A 53 -17.25 5.86 15.61
C LEU A 53 -18.16 4.64 15.90
N GLY A 54 -17.57 3.52 16.30
CA GLY A 54 -18.24 2.25 16.57
C GLY A 54 -18.13 1.29 15.39
N ASN A 55 -17.27 0.26 15.54
CA ASN A 55 -17.00 -0.77 14.53
C ASN A 55 -16.60 -0.21 13.15
N THR A 56 -15.97 0.97 13.07
CA THR A 56 -15.58 1.64 11.81
C THR A 56 -14.09 1.44 11.44
N CYS A 57 -13.37 0.58 12.14
CA CYS A 57 -11.94 0.33 11.87
C CYS A 57 -11.68 -0.21 10.45
N TYR A 58 -12.63 -0.98 9.86
CA TYR A 58 -12.56 -1.44 8.47
C TYR A 58 -12.47 -0.27 7.48
N MET A 59 -13.28 0.76 7.71
CA MET A 59 -13.32 1.99 6.93
C MET A 59 -12.05 2.81 7.17
N ASN A 60 -11.70 3.06 8.43
CA ASN A 60 -10.55 3.88 8.80
C ASN A 60 -9.24 3.34 8.22
N SER A 61 -9.01 2.03 8.34
CA SER A 61 -7.81 1.37 7.81
C SER A 61 -7.73 1.45 6.28
N SER A 62 -8.84 1.22 5.59
CA SER A 62 -8.92 1.31 4.13
C SER A 62 -8.70 2.74 3.63
N LEU A 63 -9.27 3.75 4.33
CA LEU A 63 -9.07 5.16 3.99
C LEU A 63 -7.61 5.60 4.16
N GLN A 64 -6.90 5.12 5.19
CA GLN A 64 -5.48 5.41 5.36
C GLN A 64 -4.63 4.78 4.24
N ALA A 65 -4.95 3.54 3.82
CA ALA A 65 -4.29 2.91 2.68
C ALA A 65 -4.55 3.69 1.38
N LEU A 66 -5.80 4.09 1.11
CA LEU A 66 -6.16 4.87 -0.08
C LEU A 66 -5.48 6.24 -0.09
N ARG A 67 -5.34 6.87 1.08
CA ARG A 67 -4.67 8.17 1.23
C ARG A 67 -3.19 8.12 0.87
N SER A 68 -2.55 6.95 0.87
CA SER A 68 -1.16 6.78 0.44
C SER A 68 -0.97 6.92 -1.08
N ILE A 69 -2.05 7.00 -1.87
CA ILE A 69 -2.02 7.17 -3.32
C ILE A 69 -2.11 8.68 -3.66
N PRO A 70 -1.00 9.31 -4.11
CA PRO A 70 -0.98 10.75 -4.40
C PRO A 70 -2.00 11.17 -5.46
N GLU A 71 -2.15 10.39 -6.53
CA GLU A 71 -3.05 10.70 -7.65
C GLU A 71 -4.52 10.74 -7.20
N ILE A 72 -4.92 9.88 -6.27
CA ILE A 72 -6.26 9.94 -5.67
C ILE A 72 -6.43 11.23 -4.87
N LYS A 73 -5.46 11.57 -4.01
CA LYS A 73 -5.52 12.81 -3.19
C LYS A 73 -5.59 14.06 -4.06
N ASP A 74 -4.76 14.14 -5.08
CA ASP A 74 -4.66 15.32 -5.93
C ASP A 74 -5.90 15.51 -6.79
N ASN A 75 -6.51 14.42 -7.26
CA ASN A 75 -7.77 14.48 -7.99
C ASN A 75 -8.96 14.75 -7.07
N LEU A 76 -8.98 14.26 -5.84
CA LEU A 76 -9.96 14.63 -4.83
C LEU A 76 -9.94 16.15 -4.55
N LYS A 77 -8.77 16.78 -4.43
CA LYS A 77 -8.65 18.24 -4.26
C LYS A 77 -9.32 19.02 -5.39
N LYS A 78 -9.24 18.51 -6.61
CA LYS A 78 -9.82 19.13 -7.81
C LYS A 78 -11.31 18.81 -7.99
N TYR A 79 -11.81 17.75 -7.34
CA TYR A 79 -13.19 17.29 -7.48
C TYR A 79 -14.21 18.39 -7.12
N ARG A 80 -15.27 18.48 -7.93
CA ARG A 80 -16.42 19.39 -7.73
C ARG A 80 -17.67 18.65 -8.19
N SER A 81 -18.68 18.66 -7.36
CA SER A 81 -20.03 18.17 -7.66
C SER A 81 -21.07 19.27 -7.57
N ASN A 82 -22.22 19.04 -8.13
CA ASN A 82 -23.35 19.98 -8.02
C ASN A 82 -24.07 19.83 -6.66
N ASN A 83 -24.04 18.63 -6.08
CA ASN A 83 -24.61 18.33 -4.78
C ASN A 83 -23.55 17.58 -3.96
N ILE A 84 -23.48 17.83 -2.66
CA ILE A 84 -22.53 17.14 -1.76
C ILE A 84 -22.79 15.63 -1.84
N ASP A 85 -21.78 14.87 -2.24
CA ASP A 85 -21.81 13.43 -2.34
C ASP A 85 -20.71 12.78 -1.48
N LEU A 86 -20.62 11.44 -1.53
CA LEU A 86 -19.63 10.69 -0.76
C LEU A 86 -18.18 11.08 -1.13
N THR A 87 -17.93 11.47 -2.38
CA THR A 87 -16.61 11.90 -2.84
C THR A 87 -16.23 13.28 -2.29
N ASP A 88 -17.19 14.20 -2.19
CA ASP A 88 -16.99 15.49 -1.52
C ASP A 88 -16.70 15.30 -0.02
N GLU A 89 -17.41 14.38 0.64
CA GLU A 89 -17.17 14.08 2.05
C GLU A 89 -15.79 13.42 2.28
N LEU A 90 -15.34 12.56 1.36
CA LEU A 90 -13.99 12.02 1.39
C LEU A 90 -12.94 13.12 1.22
N LYS A 91 -13.14 14.03 0.28
CA LYS A 91 -12.28 15.19 0.06
C LYS A 91 -12.20 16.05 1.32
N ALA A 92 -13.33 16.35 1.96
CA ALA A 92 -13.40 17.16 3.19
C ALA A 92 -12.65 16.44 4.34
N LEU A 93 -12.85 15.12 4.49
CA LEU A 93 -12.15 14.32 5.48
C LEU A 93 -10.62 14.39 5.27
N TYR A 94 -10.13 14.14 4.05
CA TYR A 94 -8.68 14.19 3.77
C TYR A 94 -8.10 15.60 3.93
N ALA A 95 -8.87 16.65 3.58
CA ALA A 95 -8.47 18.03 3.82
C ALA A 95 -8.31 18.32 5.32
N SER A 96 -9.20 17.81 6.17
CA SER A 96 -9.12 17.99 7.63
C SER A 96 -7.91 17.28 8.25
N MET A 97 -7.35 16.27 7.56
CA MET A 97 -6.17 15.51 8.00
C MET A 97 -4.85 16.12 7.53
N GLU A 98 -4.89 17.16 6.69
CA GLU A 98 -3.66 17.77 6.18
C GLU A 98 -3.09 18.79 7.17
N GLY A 99 -1.78 18.70 7.42
CA GLY A 99 -1.04 19.67 8.25
C GLY A 99 -1.38 19.62 9.75
N THR A 100 -1.99 18.53 10.22
CA THR A 100 -2.30 18.28 11.63
C THR A 100 -1.94 16.86 12.05
N SER A 101 -1.58 16.69 13.31
CA SER A 101 -1.42 15.38 13.96
C SER A 101 -2.67 14.97 14.75
N GLN A 102 -3.66 15.84 14.87
CA GLN A 102 -4.92 15.52 15.52
C GLN A 102 -5.72 14.53 14.66
N SER A 103 -6.42 13.62 15.33
CA SER A 103 -7.25 12.62 14.66
C SER A 103 -8.52 13.25 14.09
N ALA A 104 -8.83 12.93 12.83
CA ALA A 104 -10.03 13.39 12.15
C ALA A 104 -11.27 12.62 12.60
N ILE A 105 -12.41 13.29 12.66
CA ILE A 105 -13.72 12.69 12.97
C ILE A 105 -14.46 12.44 11.66
N PRO A 106 -14.67 11.17 11.20
CA PRO A 106 -15.22 10.87 9.89
C PRO A 106 -16.77 10.85 9.87
N ALA A 107 -17.45 11.66 10.70
CA ALA A 107 -18.90 11.56 10.90
C ALA A 107 -19.72 11.86 9.63
N ALA A 108 -19.38 12.91 8.90
CA ALA A 108 -20.06 13.29 7.65
C ALA A 108 -19.85 12.24 6.56
N PHE A 109 -18.60 11.80 6.38
CA PHE A 109 -18.27 10.72 5.44
C PHE A 109 -19.02 9.42 5.77
N LEU A 110 -19.02 8.99 7.05
CA LEU A 110 -19.71 7.79 7.50
C LEU A 110 -21.22 7.86 7.27
N SER A 111 -21.83 9.02 7.54
CA SER A 111 -23.26 9.25 7.29
C SER A 111 -23.57 9.14 5.78
N SER A 112 -22.78 9.78 4.94
CA SER A 112 -22.92 9.71 3.48
C SER A 112 -22.69 8.29 2.96
N LEU A 113 -21.70 7.55 3.49
CA LEU A 113 -21.44 6.16 3.17
C LEU A 113 -22.65 5.26 3.45
N ARG A 114 -23.22 5.34 4.65
CA ARG A 114 -24.37 4.54 5.07
C ARG A 114 -25.63 4.85 4.25
N ASN A 115 -25.82 6.10 3.88
CA ASN A 115 -26.91 6.51 3.01
C ASN A 115 -26.76 5.99 1.57
N ARG A 116 -25.54 5.98 1.06
CA ARG A 116 -25.23 5.55 -0.31
C ARG A 116 -25.16 4.03 -0.45
N LEU A 117 -24.67 3.33 0.55
CA LEU A 117 -24.41 1.89 0.59
C LEU A 117 -25.03 1.29 1.87
N PRO A 118 -26.32 0.90 1.86
CA PRO A 118 -27.08 0.46 3.03
C PRO A 118 -26.47 -0.74 3.77
N GLN A 119 -25.68 -1.60 3.09
CA GLN A 119 -24.99 -2.73 3.73
C GLN A 119 -24.02 -2.29 4.85
N PHE A 120 -23.47 -1.06 4.77
CA PHE A 120 -22.62 -0.49 5.83
C PHE A 120 -23.44 0.16 6.97
N ALA A 121 -24.77 0.14 6.87
CA ALA A 121 -25.70 0.59 7.89
C ALA A 121 -26.40 -0.56 8.63
N GLU A 122 -26.00 -1.80 8.40
CA GLU A 122 -26.57 -2.96 9.12
C GLU A 122 -26.29 -2.87 10.61
N THR A 123 -27.32 -3.20 11.40
CA THR A 123 -27.25 -3.24 12.87
C THR A 123 -27.43 -4.66 13.39
N ASP A 124 -26.90 -4.91 14.57
CA ASP A 124 -27.18 -6.10 15.34
C ASP A 124 -28.55 -6.01 16.07
N ASP A 125 -28.92 -7.07 16.79
CA ASP A 125 -30.18 -7.16 17.52
C ASP A 125 -30.29 -6.11 18.66
N THR A 126 -29.17 -5.48 19.05
CA THR A 126 -29.10 -4.44 20.07
C THR A 126 -29.12 -3.03 19.48
N GLY A 127 -29.16 -2.90 18.14
CA GLY A 127 -29.19 -1.64 17.42
C GLY A 127 -27.81 -1.02 17.20
N HIS A 128 -26.71 -1.71 17.53
CA HIS A 128 -25.37 -1.26 17.22
C HIS A 128 -24.98 -1.64 15.80
N TYR A 129 -24.26 -0.75 15.12
CA TYR A 129 -23.75 -1.04 13.78
C TYR A 129 -22.75 -2.20 13.81
N LYS A 130 -22.97 -3.15 12.90
CA LYS A 130 -22.10 -4.33 12.75
C LYS A 130 -20.71 -3.94 12.23
N GLN A 131 -19.73 -4.76 12.59
CA GLN A 131 -18.44 -4.80 11.90
C GLN A 131 -18.65 -5.19 10.44
N GLN A 132 -17.92 -4.52 9.52
CA GLN A 132 -18.01 -4.78 8.10
C GLN A 132 -16.65 -5.26 7.54
N ASP A 133 -16.66 -5.75 6.31
CA ASP A 133 -15.47 -6.24 5.63
C ASP A 133 -14.72 -5.07 4.95
N ALA A 134 -13.44 -4.90 5.29
CA ALA A 134 -12.60 -3.86 4.72
C ALA A 134 -12.40 -4.03 3.21
N GLU A 135 -12.42 -5.26 2.71
CA GLU A 135 -12.30 -5.53 1.27
C GLU A 135 -13.57 -5.13 0.52
N GLU A 136 -14.74 -5.44 1.07
CA GLU A 136 -16.00 -4.99 0.49
C GLU A 136 -16.06 -3.46 0.44
N PHE A 137 -15.68 -2.80 1.55
CA PHE A 137 -15.59 -1.35 1.58
C PHE A 137 -14.62 -0.80 0.53
N TRP A 138 -13.42 -1.36 0.43
CA TRP A 138 -12.41 -0.98 -0.57
C TRP A 138 -12.97 -1.06 -1.99
N THR A 139 -13.59 -2.19 -2.32
CA THR A 139 -14.15 -2.43 -3.65
C THR A 139 -15.28 -1.46 -3.98
N GLN A 140 -16.23 -1.24 -3.05
CA GLN A 140 -17.34 -0.32 -3.24
C GLN A 140 -16.87 1.14 -3.36
N LEU A 141 -15.92 1.55 -2.52
CA LEU A 141 -15.36 2.90 -2.58
C LEU A 141 -14.63 3.14 -3.90
N LEU A 142 -13.79 2.21 -4.36
CA LEU A 142 -13.12 2.33 -5.65
C LEU A 142 -14.14 2.41 -6.81
N GLY A 143 -15.24 1.67 -6.74
CA GLY A 143 -16.33 1.77 -7.72
C GLY A 143 -16.92 3.17 -7.80
N ILE A 144 -17.21 3.79 -6.65
CA ILE A 144 -17.72 5.18 -6.59
C ILE A 144 -16.67 6.17 -7.11
N LEU A 145 -15.41 6.04 -6.71
CA LEU A 145 -14.32 6.92 -7.16
C LEU A 145 -14.02 6.75 -8.65
N LYS A 146 -14.21 5.55 -9.20
CA LYS A 146 -14.10 5.30 -10.62
C LYS A 146 -15.09 6.14 -11.44
N ASP A 147 -16.30 6.31 -10.94
CA ASP A 147 -17.34 7.08 -11.60
C ASP A 147 -17.16 8.59 -11.40
N SER A 148 -16.67 9.02 -10.24
CA SER A 148 -16.61 10.41 -9.83
C SER A 148 -15.30 11.11 -10.17
N LEU A 149 -14.13 10.44 -9.98
CA LEU A 149 -12.83 11.06 -10.20
C LEU A 149 -12.38 10.93 -11.66
N ARG A 150 -12.27 12.07 -12.35
CA ARG A 150 -11.86 12.15 -13.75
C ARG A 150 -10.61 13.02 -13.93
N GLU A 151 -9.70 12.55 -14.76
CA GLU A 151 -8.52 13.29 -15.19
C GLU A 151 -8.45 13.26 -16.72
N GLY A 152 -8.56 14.44 -17.36
CA GLY A 152 -8.61 14.50 -18.83
C GLY A 152 -9.80 13.79 -19.48
N GLY A 153 -10.87 13.46 -18.73
CA GLY A 153 -12.02 12.67 -19.18
C GLY A 153 -11.97 11.20 -18.78
N ASP A 154 -10.78 10.66 -18.46
CA ASP A 154 -10.61 9.27 -18.05
C ASP A 154 -10.80 9.09 -16.54
N SER A 155 -11.21 7.89 -16.13
CA SER A 155 -11.29 7.55 -14.71
C SER A 155 -9.90 7.45 -14.08
N VAL A 156 -9.68 8.17 -12.98
CA VAL A 156 -8.43 8.09 -12.19
C VAL A 156 -8.20 6.67 -11.68
N VAL A 157 -9.25 5.97 -11.27
CA VAL A 157 -9.17 4.57 -10.83
C VAL A 157 -8.77 3.67 -11.98
N ASP A 158 -9.38 3.82 -13.17
CA ASP A 158 -9.03 3.01 -14.33
C ASP A 158 -7.61 3.29 -14.79
N LYS A 159 -7.19 4.55 -14.76
CA LYS A 159 -5.85 4.95 -15.19
C LYS A 159 -4.76 4.34 -14.30
N TYR A 160 -4.88 4.46 -12.97
CA TYR A 160 -3.79 4.16 -12.04
C TYR A 160 -3.93 2.85 -11.26
N LEU A 161 -5.16 2.34 -11.06
CA LEU A 161 -5.43 1.17 -10.22
C LEU A 161 -6.01 -0.03 -10.98
N SER A 162 -6.43 0.13 -12.23
CA SER A 162 -6.99 -0.98 -13.00
C SER A 162 -5.95 -1.62 -13.90
N GLY A 163 -5.93 -2.94 -13.95
CA GLY A 163 -5.18 -3.72 -14.92
C GLY A 163 -6.10 -4.46 -15.88
N SER A 164 -5.51 -5.15 -16.87
CA SER A 164 -6.24 -5.98 -17.82
C SER A 164 -5.72 -7.41 -17.83
N LEU A 165 -6.60 -8.35 -18.07
CA LEU A 165 -6.34 -9.78 -18.17
C LEU A 165 -6.88 -10.31 -19.51
N ASP A 166 -6.10 -11.13 -20.18
CA ASP A 166 -6.62 -12.03 -21.18
C ASP A 166 -7.00 -13.36 -20.52
N VAL A 167 -8.22 -13.77 -20.73
CA VAL A 167 -8.80 -15.02 -20.22
C VAL A 167 -8.97 -15.97 -21.38
N GLU A 168 -8.28 -17.09 -21.32
CA GLU A 168 -8.42 -18.20 -22.25
C GLU A 168 -9.12 -19.38 -21.56
N MET A 169 -10.14 -19.89 -22.19
CA MET A 169 -10.89 -21.05 -21.73
C MET A 169 -10.86 -22.13 -22.79
N LYS A 170 -10.36 -23.32 -22.43
CA LYS A 170 -10.24 -24.48 -23.31
C LYS A 170 -10.59 -25.76 -22.58
N THR A 171 -11.03 -26.78 -23.32
CA THR A 171 -11.25 -28.13 -22.81
C THR A 171 -10.32 -29.13 -23.50
N ASP A 172 -9.75 -30.03 -22.72
CA ASP A 172 -8.94 -31.15 -23.23
C ASP A 172 -9.84 -32.28 -23.75
N GLU A 173 -11.15 -32.27 -23.41
CA GLU A 173 -12.13 -33.28 -23.81
C GLU A 173 -12.60 -33.12 -25.27
N ALA A 174 -12.46 -31.90 -25.83
CA ALA A 174 -12.77 -31.60 -27.23
C ALA A 174 -11.64 -30.75 -27.84
N PRO A 175 -10.52 -31.34 -28.21
CA PRO A 175 -9.36 -30.59 -28.75
C PRO A 175 -9.65 -29.80 -30.02
N GLU A 176 -10.67 -30.19 -30.76
CA GLU A 176 -11.16 -29.51 -31.97
C GLU A 176 -11.95 -28.23 -31.67
N GLU A 177 -12.42 -28.04 -30.43
CA GLU A 177 -13.13 -26.83 -30.03
C GLU A 177 -12.12 -25.69 -29.85
N ALA A 178 -12.34 -24.59 -30.60
CA ALA A 178 -11.46 -23.44 -30.52
C ALA A 178 -11.49 -22.81 -29.12
N PRO A 179 -10.33 -22.46 -28.51
CA PRO A 179 -10.32 -21.79 -27.21
C PRO A 179 -11.11 -20.47 -27.26
N SER A 180 -11.97 -20.28 -26.26
CA SER A 180 -12.67 -19.02 -26.05
C SER A 180 -11.72 -18.01 -25.42
N LYS A 181 -11.60 -16.83 -26.01
CA LYS A 181 -10.75 -15.74 -25.50
C LYS A 181 -11.58 -14.50 -25.22
N ARG A 182 -11.32 -13.86 -24.08
CA ARG A 182 -11.92 -12.58 -23.70
C ARG A 182 -10.94 -11.74 -22.90
N SER A 183 -11.13 -10.42 -22.91
CA SER A 183 -10.37 -9.52 -22.07
C SER A 183 -11.24 -9.09 -20.87
N GLU A 184 -10.65 -9.03 -19.69
CA GLU A 184 -11.28 -8.57 -18.44
C GLU A 184 -10.44 -7.47 -17.80
N VAL A 185 -11.11 -6.51 -17.16
CA VAL A 185 -10.46 -5.47 -16.35
C VAL A 185 -10.53 -5.87 -14.90
N PHE A 186 -9.45 -5.65 -14.16
CA PHE A 186 -9.40 -5.88 -12.72
C PHE A 186 -8.90 -4.63 -11.98
N THR A 187 -9.38 -4.40 -10.77
CA THR A 187 -8.88 -3.37 -9.83
C THR A 187 -8.13 -3.98 -8.66
N LYS A 188 -8.17 -5.31 -8.55
CA LYS A 188 -7.45 -6.08 -7.54
C LYS A 188 -7.17 -7.50 -8.06
N LEU A 189 -6.12 -8.13 -7.55
CA LEU A 189 -5.84 -9.54 -7.73
C LEU A 189 -6.15 -10.31 -6.43
N ASN A 190 -6.66 -11.52 -6.57
CA ASN A 190 -6.96 -12.38 -5.43
C ASN A 190 -5.82 -13.35 -5.18
N CYS A 191 -5.29 -13.34 -3.96
CA CYS A 191 -4.39 -14.35 -3.44
C CYS A 191 -5.23 -15.45 -2.76
N HIS A 192 -5.43 -16.55 -3.44
CA HIS A 192 -6.15 -17.70 -2.89
C HIS A 192 -5.25 -18.48 -1.94
N ILE A 193 -5.80 -18.84 -0.77
CA ILE A 193 -5.05 -19.49 0.30
C ILE A 193 -5.51 -20.93 0.44
N SER A 194 -4.61 -21.85 0.16
CA SER A 194 -4.73 -23.28 0.43
C SER A 194 -3.66 -23.72 1.43
N ASN A 195 -3.67 -24.98 1.82
CA ASN A 195 -2.65 -25.53 2.71
C ASN A 195 -1.23 -25.47 2.12
N GLY A 196 -1.09 -25.38 0.80
CA GLY A 196 0.19 -25.25 0.11
C GLY A 196 0.62 -23.84 -0.20
N THR A 197 -0.22 -22.81 0.09
CA THR A 197 0.05 -21.42 -0.25
C THR A 197 0.90 -20.77 0.83
N ASN A 198 2.22 -20.77 0.68
CA ASN A 198 3.15 -20.18 1.66
C ASN A 198 3.60 -18.77 1.28
N TYR A 199 3.54 -18.43 0.01
CA TYR A 199 3.96 -17.14 -0.54
C TYR A 199 2.84 -16.48 -1.35
N LEU A 200 2.81 -15.16 -1.35
CA LEU A 200 1.85 -14.37 -2.11
C LEU A 200 1.77 -14.78 -3.58
N LYS A 201 2.91 -15.00 -4.21
CA LYS A 201 3.01 -15.38 -5.63
C LYS A 201 2.27 -16.69 -5.93
N ASP A 202 2.36 -17.68 -5.05
CA ASP A 202 1.67 -18.97 -5.22
C ASP A 202 0.15 -18.77 -5.21
N GLY A 203 -0.35 -17.95 -4.29
CA GLY A 203 -1.78 -17.64 -4.20
C GLY A 203 -2.30 -16.80 -5.38
N LEU A 204 -1.47 -15.92 -5.94
CA LEU A 204 -1.79 -15.17 -7.16
C LEU A 204 -1.86 -16.09 -8.38
N LEU A 205 -0.89 -16.98 -8.54
CA LEU A 205 -0.89 -17.98 -9.62
C LEU A 205 -2.14 -18.88 -9.54
N ALA A 206 -2.50 -19.32 -8.33
CA ALA A 206 -3.72 -20.10 -8.11
C ALA A 206 -4.99 -19.29 -8.49
N GLY A 207 -4.99 -17.97 -8.24
CA GLY A 207 -6.12 -17.09 -8.61
C GLY A 207 -6.25 -16.82 -10.12
N LEU A 208 -5.17 -17.05 -10.89
CA LEU A 208 -5.16 -16.88 -12.33
C LEU A 208 -5.45 -18.16 -13.12
N THR A 209 -5.63 -19.27 -12.44
CA THR A 209 -6.03 -20.56 -13.02
C THR A 209 -7.30 -21.05 -12.34
N ASP A 210 -8.23 -21.55 -13.12
CA ASP A 210 -9.49 -22.09 -12.60
C ASP A 210 -9.96 -23.23 -13.49
N THR A 211 -10.91 -24.00 -13.00
CA THR A 211 -11.57 -25.07 -13.73
C THR A 211 -13.08 -24.90 -13.56
N LEU A 212 -13.80 -24.87 -14.66
CA LEU A 212 -15.26 -24.76 -14.64
C LEU A 212 -15.91 -25.83 -15.50
N GLU A 213 -17.05 -26.31 -15.07
CA GLU A 213 -17.91 -27.19 -15.85
C GLU A 213 -18.89 -26.37 -16.68
N LYS A 214 -18.88 -26.55 -17.99
CA LYS A 214 -19.73 -25.84 -18.93
C LYS A 214 -20.21 -26.80 -20.02
N ASN A 215 -21.41 -26.57 -20.56
CA ASN A 215 -21.90 -27.32 -21.71
C ASN A 215 -20.99 -27.03 -22.95
N SER A 216 -20.46 -28.12 -23.52
CA SER A 216 -19.75 -28.08 -24.79
C SER A 216 -20.75 -28.33 -25.93
N GLU A 217 -20.83 -27.42 -26.88
CA GLU A 217 -21.69 -27.61 -28.06
C GLU A 217 -21.18 -28.77 -28.93
N THR A 218 -19.85 -28.95 -28.98
CA THR A 218 -19.20 -30.00 -29.75
C THR A 218 -19.52 -31.41 -29.17
N LEU A 219 -19.50 -31.54 -27.85
CA LEU A 219 -19.74 -32.80 -27.16
C LEU A 219 -21.24 -33.08 -26.83
N GLY A 220 -22.08 -32.03 -26.88
CA GLY A 220 -23.48 -32.09 -26.49
C GLY A 220 -23.72 -32.41 -25.02
N ARG A 221 -22.71 -32.24 -24.17
CA ARG A 221 -22.74 -32.50 -22.72
C ARG A 221 -21.86 -31.51 -21.97
N ASN A 222 -21.97 -31.48 -20.66
CA ASN A 222 -21.04 -30.76 -19.82
C ASN A 222 -19.62 -31.37 -19.94
N ALA A 223 -18.64 -30.49 -20.03
CA ALA A 223 -17.23 -30.81 -20.07
C ALA A 223 -16.47 -29.89 -19.12
N GLU A 224 -15.30 -30.32 -18.67
CA GLU A 224 -14.41 -29.55 -17.85
C GLU A 224 -13.56 -28.59 -18.71
N TYR A 225 -13.65 -27.29 -18.41
CA TYR A 225 -12.88 -26.26 -19.08
C TYR A 225 -11.81 -25.69 -18.14
N LYS A 226 -10.56 -25.70 -18.60
CA LYS A 226 -9.47 -25.00 -17.95
C LYS A 226 -9.50 -23.52 -18.33
N VAL A 227 -9.53 -22.66 -17.32
CA VAL A 227 -9.48 -21.21 -17.46
C VAL A 227 -8.09 -20.74 -17.09
N THR A 228 -7.42 -20.05 -17.99
CA THR A 228 -6.10 -19.46 -17.74
C THR A 228 -6.18 -17.97 -17.98
N LYS A 229 -5.69 -17.19 -17.02
CA LYS A 229 -5.67 -15.73 -17.08
C LYS A 229 -4.22 -15.25 -17.16
N LYS A 230 -3.95 -14.28 -18.03
CA LYS A 230 -2.64 -13.64 -18.18
C LYS A 230 -2.80 -12.14 -18.16
N ILE A 231 -1.94 -11.45 -17.41
CA ILE A 231 -2.00 -9.99 -17.33
C ILE A 231 -1.47 -9.38 -18.62
N THR A 232 -2.26 -8.47 -19.20
CA THR A 232 -1.93 -7.73 -20.43
C THR A 232 -1.65 -6.25 -20.18
N ARG A 233 -2.12 -5.71 -19.05
CA ARG A 233 -1.79 -4.37 -18.55
C ARG A 233 -1.59 -4.40 -17.05
N LEU A 234 -0.47 -3.88 -16.58
CA LEU A 234 -0.14 -3.74 -15.15
C LEU A 234 -0.47 -2.31 -14.69
N PRO A 235 -1.25 -2.11 -13.61
CA PRO A 235 -1.53 -0.78 -13.09
C PRO A 235 -0.33 -0.21 -12.34
N LYS A 236 -0.27 1.12 -12.17
CA LYS A 236 0.72 1.78 -11.31
C LYS A 236 0.60 1.36 -9.85
N TYR A 237 -0.64 1.19 -9.37
CA TYR A 237 -0.94 0.69 -8.03
C TYR A 237 -1.67 -0.64 -8.13
N LEU A 238 -1.01 -1.69 -7.66
CA LEU A 238 -1.56 -3.04 -7.65
C LEU A 238 -2.13 -3.35 -6.26
N THR A 239 -3.44 -3.54 -6.19
CA THR A 239 -4.11 -4.03 -4.99
C THR A 239 -4.16 -5.55 -5.03
N VAL A 240 -3.73 -6.21 -3.96
CA VAL A 240 -3.87 -7.65 -3.78
C VAL A 240 -4.68 -7.93 -2.52
N GLN A 241 -5.72 -8.74 -2.66
CA GLN A 241 -6.55 -9.25 -1.58
C GLN A 241 -6.09 -10.66 -1.19
N PHE A 242 -5.82 -10.88 0.09
CA PHE A 242 -5.73 -12.23 0.65
C PHE A 242 -7.14 -12.74 0.91
N VAL A 243 -7.56 -13.79 0.21
CA VAL A 243 -8.89 -14.40 0.38
C VAL A 243 -8.90 -15.22 1.66
N ARG A 244 -8.99 -14.51 2.80
CA ARG A 244 -8.93 -15.13 4.13
C ARG A 244 -10.29 -15.46 4.70
N PHE A 245 -11.36 -14.84 4.25
CA PHE A 245 -12.70 -15.09 4.77
C PHE A 245 -13.46 -16.05 3.89
N TYR A 246 -14.04 -17.09 4.52
CA TYR A 246 -14.88 -18.07 3.86
C TYR A 246 -16.10 -18.41 4.71
N TRP A 247 -17.19 -18.79 4.05
CA TRP A 247 -18.42 -19.18 4.71
C TRP A 247 -18.35 -20.64 5.16
N ARG A 248 -18.41 -20.87 6.47
CA ARG A 248 -18.51 -22.20 7.04
C ARG A 248 -19.96 -22.65 7.07
N ARG A 249 -20.29 -23.71 6.33
CA ARG A 249 -21.66 -24.25 6.22
C ARG A 249 -22.13 -24.92 7.53
N ASP A 250 -21.21 -25.51 8.29
CA ASP A 250 -21.49 -26.20 9.56
C ASP A 250 -21.89 -25.25 10.68
N THR A 251 -21.23 -24.08 10.75
CA THR A 251 -21.48 -23.07 11.80
C THR A 251 -22.31 -21.89 11.32
N GLN A 252 -22.65 -21.81 10.03
CA GLN A 252 -23.34 -20.68 9.40
C GLN A 252 -22.66 -19.33 9.71
N LYS A 253 -21.32 -19.31 9.72
CA LYS A 253 -20.53 -18.13 10.03
C LYS A 253 -19.38 -17.93 9.04
N LYS A 254 -19.00 -16.67 8.84
CA LYS A 254 -17.81 -16.27 8.10
C LYS A 254 -16.58 -16.50 9.00
N SER A 255 -15.73 -17.45 8.63
CA SER A 255 -14.51 -17.81 9.38
C SER A 255 -13.27 -17.33 8.64
N LYS A 256 -12.18 -17.09 9.40
CA LYS A 256 -10.91 -16.62 8.85
C LYS A 256 -9.93 -17.77 8.66
N ILE A 257 -9.25 -17.80 7.52
CA ILE A 257 -8.11 -18.68 7.27
C ILE A 257 -6.89 -18.07 7.97
N LEU A 258 -6.39 -18.76 9.00
CA LEU A 258 -5.28 -18.30 9.81
C LEU A 258 -3.90 -18.63 9.20
N HIS A 259 -3.87 -19.42 8.12
CA HIS A 259 -2.65 -19.86 7.46
C HIS A 259 -1.69 -18.69 7.15
N ARG A 260 -0.39 -18.89 7.41
CA ARG A 260 0.64 -17.91 7.15
C ARG A 260 0.95 -17.85 5.66
N VAL A 261 0.85 -16.67 5.05
CA VAL A 261 1.25 -16.40 3.67
C VAL A 261 2.21 -15.23 3.67
N ALA A 262 3.46 -15.49 3.37
CA ALA A 262 4.49 -14.45 3.30
C ALA A 262 4.30 -13.60 2.04
N PHE A 263 4.51 -12.30 2.17
CA PHE A 263 4.48 -11.35 1.07
C PHE A 263 5.75 -10.49 1.10
N PRO A 264 6.37 -10.20 -0.07
CA PRO A 264 7.62 -9.49 -0.13
C PRO A 264 7.43 -7.97 -0.06
N GLN A 265 8.49 -7.26 0.33
CA GLN A 265 8.57 -5.80 0.20
C GLN A 265 8.66 -5.39 -1.29
N GLU A 266 9.34 -6.20 -2.09
CA GLU A 266 9.43 -6.04 -3.53
C GLU A 266 8.81 -7.26 -4.23
N LEU A 267 7.78 -7.02 -5.06
CA LEU A 267 7.03 -8.06 -5.76
C LEU A 267 7.32 -7.99 -7.27
N ASP A 268 7.82 -9.09 -7.81
CA ASP A 268 7.97 -9.30 -9.25
C ASP A 268 6.81 -10.15 -9.78
N VAL A 269 5.97 -9.55 -10.63
CA VAL A 269 4.80 -10.20 -11.23
C VAL A 269 5.00 -10.58 -12.70
N THR A 270 6.23 -10.58 -13.20
CA THR A 270 6.55 -10.90 -14.60
C THR A 270 5.95 -12.23 -15.04
N ASP A 271 5.98 -13.27 -14.18
CA ASP A 271 5.46 -14.60 -14.53
C ASP A 271 3.94 -14.63 -14.73
N LEU A 272 3.21 -13.67 -14.16
CA LEU A 272 1.76 -13.54 -14.28
C LEU A 272 1.33 -12.88 -15.61
N CYS A 273 2.29 -12.28 -16.33
CA CYS A 273 2.02 -11.50 -17.54
C CYS A 273 1.92 -12.37 -18.80
N SER A 274 1.24 -11.85 -19.81
CA SER A 274 1.22 -12.42 -21.16
C SER A 274 2.61 -12.37 -21.80
N ASP A 275 2.88 -13.25 -22.76
CA ASP A 275 4.18 -13.29 -23.43
C ASP A 275 4.47 -12.00 -24.23
N GLU A 276 3.42 -11.34 -24.72
CA GLU A 276 3.55 -10.06 -25.42
C GLU A 276 3.95 -8.94 -24.46
N LEU A 277 3.32 -8.88 -23.27
CA LEU A 277 3.68 -7.91 -22.23
C LEU A 277 5.09 -8.17 -21.71
N LYS A 278 5.46 -9.44 -21.49
CA LYS A 278 6.82 -9.82 -21.03
C LYS A 278 7.92 -9.28 -21.92
N LYS A 279 7.75 -9.32 -23.25
CA LYS A 279 8.74 -8.79 -24.19
C LYS A 279 9.03 -7.30 -23.99
N LYS A 280 8.02 -6.54 -23.52
CA LYS A 280 8.13 -5.09 -23.29
C LYS A 280 8.68 -4.74 -21.92
N ILE A 281 8.30 -5.52 -20.89
CA ILE A 281 8.65 -5.19 -19.49
C ILE A 281 10.00 -5.76 -19.04
N ILE A 282 10.45 -6.90 -19.60
CA ILE A 282 11.70 -7.54 -19.20
C ILE A 282 12.92 -6.61 -19.37
N PRO A 283 13.10 -5.86 -20.48
CA PRO A 283 14.23 -4.96 -20.60
C PRO A 283 14.25 -3.87 -19.51
N VAL A 284 13.08 -3.35 -19.15
CA VAL A 284 12.93 -2.33 -18.10
C VAL A 284 13.24 -2.94 -16.73
N ARG A 285 12.70 -4.13 -16.45
CA ARG A 285 12.94 -4.87 -15.22
C ARG A 285 14.44 -5.12 -14.99
N GLU A 286 15.13 -5.64 -16.02
CA GLU A 286 16.55 -5.93 -15.95
C GLU A 286 17.37 -4.66 -15.69
N LYS A 287 17.01 -3.55 -16.35
CA LYS A 287 17.67 -2.26 -16.13
C LYS A 287 17.48 -1.72 -14.72
N LEU A 288 16.25 -1.80 -14.18
CA LEU A 288 16.00 -1.41 -12.79
C LEU A 288 16.76 -2.28 -11.79
N GLN A 289 16.84 -3.58 -12.02
CA GLN A 289 17.62 -4.49 -11.17
C GLN A 289 19.12 -4.19 -11.22
N GLU A 290 19.66 -3.84 -12.39
CA GLU A 290 21.04 -3.39 -12.55
C GLU A 290 21.31 -2.11 -11.74
N ILE A 291 20.46 -1.09 -11.89
CA ILE A 291 20.55 0.19 -11.16
C ILE A 291 20.50 -0.05 -9.65
N ARG A 292 19.55 -0.83 -9.16
CA ARG A 292 19.42 -1.14 -7.73
C ARG A 292 20.66 -1.83 -7.16
N LYS A 293 21.27 -2.72 -7.93
CA LYS A 293 22.52 -3.34 -7.54
C LYS A 293 23.66 -2.32 -7.45
N GLU A 294 23.77 -1.41 -8.42
CA GLU A 294 24.75 -0.33 -8.38
C GLU A 294 24.56 0.58 -7.16
N GLU A 295 23.31 0.96 -6.87
CA GLU A 295 22.96 1.77 -5.68
C GLU A 295 23.34 1.06 -4.38
N GLU A 296 23.00 -0.24 -4.26
CA GLU A 296 23.34 -1.02 -3.08
C GLU A 296 24.87 -1.12 -2.89
N ASP A 297 25.61 -1.36 -3.96
CA ASP A 297 27.06 -1.43 -3.93
C ASP A 297 27.69 -0.06 -3.57
N ALA A 298 27.14 1.05 -4.08
CA ALA A 298 27.56 2.40 -3.73
C ALA A 298 27.31 2.71 -2.24
N ARG A 299 26.11 2.41 -1.73
CA ARG A 299 25.76 2.58 -0.31
C ARG A 299 26.63 1.68 0.60
N ARG A 300 26.89 0.44 0.18
CA ARG A 300 27.76 -0.51 0.90
C ARG A 300 29.20 -0.01 0.97
N SER A 301 29.71 0.53 -0.14
CA SER A 301 31.05 1.11 -0.24
C SER A 301 31.16 2.38 0.61
N ALA A 302 30.18 3.27 0.57
CA ALA A 302 30.11 4.47 1.39
C ALA A 302 30.08 4.16 2.91
N LYS A 303 29.37 3.09 3.33
CA LYS A 303 29.36 2.64 4.73
C LYS A 303 30.73 2.16 5.21
N LYS A 304 31.54 1.54 4.32
CA LYS A 304 32.88 1.04 4.64
C LYS A 304 33.97 2.12 4.59
N ALA A 305 33.76 3.19 3.83
CA ALA A 305 34.72 4.29 3.72
C ALA A 305 34.83 5.06 5.03
N ARG A 306 36.05 5.59 5.31
CA ARG A 306 36.29 6.52 6.42
C ARG A 306 35.51 7.80 6.14
N PHE A 307 34.61 8.15 7.05
CA PHE A 307 33.71 9.29 6.90
C PHE A 307 34.19 10.46 7.74
N ASP A 308 34.19 11.68 7.16
CA ASP A 308 34.45 12.92 7.89
C ASP A 308 33.15 13.40 8.55
N PRO A 309 33.06 13.47 9.88
CA PRO A 309 31.85 13.92 10.58
C PRO A 309 31.41 15.33 10.24
N SER A 310 32.29 16.18 9.68
CA SER A 310 31.94 17.55 9.24
C SER A 310 31.00 17.55 8.04
N LEU A 311 30.88 16.43 7.31
CA LEU A 311 30.03 16.28 6.13
C LEU A 311 28.63 15.74 6.45
N LEU A 312 28.26 15.64 7.74
CA LEU A 312 26.91 15.23 8.14
C LEU A 312 25.87 16.29 7.69
N VAL A 313 24.83 15.82 7.04
CA VAL A 313 23.64 16.62 6.73
C VAL A 313 22.52 16.19 7.69
N ASN A 314 22.03 17.12 8.49
CA ASN A 314 21.03 16.85 9.54
C ASN A 314 21.41 15.69 10.49
N GLY A 315 22.71 15.55 10.80
CA GLY A 315 23.23 14.50 11.69
C GLY A 315 23.33 13.11 11.03
N GLN A 316 23.05 12.99 9.75
CA GLN A 316 23.15 11.73 8.97
C GLN A 316 24.18 11.84 7.86
N ARG A 317 24.76 10.71 7.47
CA ARG A 317 25.60 10.67 6.27
C ARG A 317 24.75 10.97 5.03
N PRO A 318 25.24 11.82 4.10
CA PRO A 318 24.54 12.02 2.83
C PRO A 318 24.43 10.69 2.06
N ASP A 319 23.32 10.51 1.34
CA ASP A 319 23.16 9.37 0.44
C ASP A 319 24.28 9.47 -0.65
N PRO A 320 25.03 8.39 -0.92
CA PRO A 320 26.02 8.38 -1.99
C PRO A 320 25.41 8.55 -3.38
N ILE A 321 24.10 8.36 -3.52
CA ILE A 321 23.36 8.54 -4.77
C ILE A 321 22.82 9.96 -4.83
N THR A 322 23.45 10.81 -5.65
CA THR A 322 23.05 12.19 -5.84
C THR A 322 21.80 12.32 -6.71
N ASP A 323 21.13 13.48 -6.67
CA ASP A 323 19.97 13.73 -7.51
C ASP A 323 20.31 13.72 -9.00
N GLU A 324 21.54 14.18 -9.37
CA GLU A 324 22.04 14.05 -10.75
C GLU A 324 22.16 12.59 -11.16
N LYS A 325 22.69 11.71 -10.28
CA LYS A 325 22.82 10.29 -10.58
C LYS A 325 21.45 9.59 -10.73
N LYS A 326 20.48 9.97 -9.90
CA LYS A 326 19.09 9.51 -10.04
C LYS A 326 18.48 9.97 -11.37
N ALA A 327 18.73 11.19 -11.78
CA ALA A 327 18.27 11.71 -13.08
C ALA A 327 18.90 10.94 -14.26
N GLU A 328 20.20 10.58 -14.14
CA GLU A 328 20.89 9.74 -15.13
C GLU A 328 20.24 8.34 -15.21
N TYR A 329 19.99 7.70 -14.08
CA TYR A 329 19.32 6.40 -14.02
C TYR A 329 17.92 6.44 -14.64
N ARG A 330 17.11 7.47 -14.33
CA ARG A 330 15.80 7.67 -14.98
C ARG A 330 15.92 7.78 -16.50
N ALA A 331 16.89 8.53 -16.99
CA ALA A 331 17.12 8.66 -18.41
C ALA A 331 17.58 7.35 -19.07
N GLU A 332 18.30 6.48 -18.35
CA GLU A 332 18.67 5.16 -18.81
C GLU A 332 17.47 4.22 -18.90
N VAL A 333 16.62 4.20 -17.87
CA VAL A 333 15.39 3.42 -17.84
C VAL A 333 14.46 3.88 -18.97
N ASP A 334 14.31 5.19 -19.16
CA ASP A 334 13.44 5.76 -20.19
C ASP A 334 13.81 5.34 -21.62
N LYS A 335 15.09 5.07 -21.90
CA LYS A 335 15.56 4.58 -23.20
C LYS A 335 15.10 3.15 -23.51
N VAL A 336 14.85 2.32 -22.51
CA VAL A 336 14.49 0.91 -22.67
C VAL A 336 12.99 0.65 -22.54
N ILE A 337 12.20 1.64 -22.13
CA ILE A 337 10.74 1.52 -22.07
C ILE A 337 10.16 1.51 -23.48
N ASP A 338 9.31 0.53 -23.77
CA ASP A 338 8.53 0.46 -25.02
C ASP A 338 7.60 1.68 -25.15
N GLU A 339 7.49 2.26 -26.36
CA GLU A 339 6.67 3.46 -26.58
C GLU A 339 5.20 3.29 -26.19
N SER A 340 4.64 2.10 -26.38
CA SER A 340 3.25 1.82 -25.97
C SER A 340 3.05 1.91 -24.47
N LEU A 341 4.09 1.62 -23.68
CA LEU A 341 4.09 1.73 -22.23
C LEU A 341 4.35 3.17 -21.78
N LYS A 342 5.19 3.94 -22.49
CA LYS A 342 5.43 5.36 -22.21
C LYS A 342 4.16 6.22 -22.31
N ASN A 343 3.31 5.90 -23.24
CA ASN A 343 2.06 6.63 -23.50
C ASN A 343 0.97 6.35 -22.45
N ASP A 344 1.17 5.38 -21.56
CA ASP A 344 0.25 5.03 -20.49
C ASP A 344 0.86 5.38 -19.12
N GLU A 345 0.67 6.60 -18.65
CA GLU A 345 1.18 7.10 -17.36
C GLU A 345 0.71 6.28 -16.14
N GLY A 346 -0.39 5.56 -16.30
CA GLY A 346 -0.99 4.76 -15.23
C GLY A 346 -0.51 3.32 -15.18
N ASN A 347 0.43 2.91 -16.02
CA ASN A 347 0.94 1.55 -16.05
C ASN A 347 2.18 1.35 -15.16
N ASN A 348 2.56 0.07 -15.01
CA ASN A 348 3.87 -0.34 -14.51
C ASN A 348 4.68 -0.95 -15.67
N PRO A 349 5.74 -0.29 -16.14
CA PRO A 349 6.50 -0.74 -17.29
C PRO A 349 7.54 -1.84 -16.97
N SER A 350 7.73 -2.19 -15.69
CA SER A 350 8.79 -3.11 -15.25
C SER A 350 8.29 -4.42 -14.66
N ALA A 351 7.02 -4.51 -14.28
CA ALA A 351 6.45 -5.57 -13.46
C ALA A 351 7.06 -5.69 -12.05
N LEU A 352 7.93 -4.78 -11.65
CA LEU A 352 8.43 -4.69 -10.28
C LEU A 352 7.54 -3.73 -9.48
N TYR A 353 7.19 -4.15 -8.29
CA TYR A 353 6.34 -3.40 -7.38
C TYR A 353 6.97 -3.30 -6.00
N GLU A 354 6.77 -2.17 -5.33
CA GLU A 354 7.16 -1.95 -3.95
C GLU A 354 5.94 -1.88 -3.05
N LEU A 355 5.99 -2.57 -1.92
CA LEU A 355 4.92 -2.56 -0.93
C LEU A 355 4.78 -1.16 -0.32
N THR A 356 3.59 -0.57 -0.39
CA THR A 356 3.32 0.78 0.13
C THR A 356 2.32 0.81 1.28
N ALA A 357 1.34 -0.10 1.28
CA ALA A 357 0.39 -0.18 2.40
C ALA A 357 -0.09 -1.61 2.64
N VAL A 358 -0.45 -1.89 3.90
CA VAL A 358 -1.01 -3.17 4.34
C VAL A 358 -2.20 -2.89 5.25
N VAL A 359 -3.37 -3.37 4.86
CA VAL A 359 -4.55 -3.43 5.73
C VAL A 359 -4.61 -4.81 6.37
N THR A 360 -4.67 -4.86 7.68
CA THR A 360 -4.67 -6.10 8.46
C THR A 360 -5.97 -6.28 9.23
N HIS A 361 -6.23 -7.54 9.57
CA HIS A 361 -7.32 -7.90 10.47
C HIS A 361 -6.80 -8.80 11.60
N LYS A 362 -7.14 -8.45 12.84
CA LYS A 362 -6.89 -9.24 14.05
C LYS A 362 -8.18 -9.91 14.49
N GLY A 363 -8.13 -11.20 14.77
CA GLY A 363 -9.28 -12.00 15.21
C GLY A 363 -9.50 -13.23 14.31
N ALA A 364 -10.32 -14.16 14.78
CA ALA A 364 -10.62 -15.44 14.13
C ALA A 364 -11.83 -15.37 13.17
N ASN A 365 -12.71 -14.38 13.31
CA ASN A 365 -13.94 -14.25 12.53
C ASN A 365 -13.98 -12.90 11.80
N ALA A 366 -14.72 -12.83 10.70
CA ALA A 366 -14.91 -11.61 9.93
C ALA A 366 -15.83 -10.59 10.66
N ASP A 367 -16.83 -11.12 11.38
CA ASP A 367 -17.87 -10.33 12.05
C ASP A 367 -17.41 -9.71 13.37
N SER A 368 -16.18 -10.01 13.78
CA SER A 368 -15.56 -9.51 15.01
C SER A 368 -14.06 -9.41 14.82
N GLY A 369 -13.44 -8.50 15.52
CA GLY A 369 -12.01 -8.29 15.43
C GLY A 369 -11.67 -6.83 15.20
N HIS A 370 -10.47 -6.57 14.73
CA HIS A 370 -9.98 -5.21 14.61
C HIS A 370 -9.11 -5.04 13.36
N TYR A 371 -9.36 -3.99 12.60
CA TYR A 371 -8.58 -3.63 11.42
C TYR A 371 -7.56 -2.54 11.75
N LYS A 372 -6.39 -2.65 11.15
CA LYS A 372 -5.32 -1.64 11.19
C LYS A 372 -4.75 -1.42 9.80
N CYS A 373 -4.12 -0.27 9.63
CA CYS A 373 -3.39 0.03 8.40
C CYS A 373 -1.93 0.32 8.71
N TYR A 374 -1.06 -0.14 7.84
CA TYR A 374 0.36 0.16 7.84
C TYR A 374 0.70 0.82 6.51
N VAL A 375 1.36 1.96 6.55
CA VAL A 375 1.75 2.72 5.34
C VAL A 375 3.24 3.02 5.42
N ARG A 376 3.96 2.75 4.33
CA ARG A 376 5.39 3.04 4.22
C ARG A 376 5.65 4.53 4.42
N ASN A 377 6.68 4.86 5.18
CA ASN A 377 7.12 6.24 5.36
C ASN A 377 8.15 6.59 4.27
N ASP A 378 7.71 7.26 3.21
CA ASP A 378 8.60 7.66 2.11
C ASP A 378 9.64 8.73 2.51
N GLN A 379 9.57 9.30 3.72
CA GLN A 379 10.54 10.29 4.22
C GLN A 379 11.69 9.66 5.01
N GLU A 380 11.52 8.43 5.49
CA GLU A 380 12.48 7.73 6.32
C GLU A 380 12.54 6.26 5.93
N GLU A 381 13.64 5.85 5.30
CA GLU A 381 13.87 4.48 4.83
C GLU A 381 13.76 3.47 5.98
N GLY A 382 13.11 2.34 5.73
CA GLY A 382 12.92 1.27 6.71
C GLY A 382 11.91 1.58 7.82
N LYS A 383 11.15 2.67 7.71
CA LYS A 383 10.09 3.05 8.65
C LYS A 383 8.71 2.99 8.02
N TRP A 384 7.74 2.66 8.86
CA TRP A 384 6.34 2.55 8.50
C TRP A 384 5.46 3.24 9.52
N TRP A 385 4.40 3.88 9.06
CA TRP A 385 3.32 4.39 9.90
C TRP A 385 2.32 3.28 10.19
N ARG A 386 2.05 3.02 11.46
CA ARG A 386 0.95 2.16 11.90
C ARG A 386 -0.22 3.03 12.32
N PHE A 387 -1.36 2.84 11.67
CA PHE A 387 -2.63 3.46 11.98
C PHE A 387 -3.53 2.45 12.67
N ASP A 388 -3.88 2.72 13.91
CA ASP A 388 -4.78 1.95 14.78
C ASP A 388 -5.90 2.88 15.19
N ASP A 389 -6.83 3.18 14.24
CA ASP A 389 -7.84 4.22 14.29
C ASP A 389 -7.23 5.62 14.54
N ASP A 390 -7.49 6.22 15.72
CA ASP A 390 -6.97 7.51 16.15
C ASP A 390 -5.49 7.46 16.56
N LYS A 391 -4.95 6.28 16.83
CA LYS A 391 -3.57 6.11 17.29
C LYS A 391 -2.63 5.89 16.12
N VAL A 392 -1.65 6.78 15.99
CA VAL A 392 -0.61 6.69 14.97
C VAL A 392 0.75 6.47 15.62
N SER A 393 1.52 5.55 15.08
CA SER A 393 2.87 5.26 15.59
C SER A 393 3.83 4.90 14.47
N LEU A 394 5.08 5.31 14.62
CA LEU A 394 6.17 4.93 13.73
C LEU A 394 6.72 3.56 14.17
N ILE A 395 6.92 2.66 13.22
CA ILE A 395 7.44 1.31 13.47
C ILE A 395 8.54 0.97 12.47
N ASP A 396 9.35 -0.02 12.81
CA ASP A 396 10.37 -0.57 11.92
C ASP A 396 9.76 -1.52 10.88
N GLU A 397 10.33 -1.53 9.69
CA GLU A 397 9.93 -2.38 8.57
C GLU A 397 9.90 -3.88 8.92
N SER A 398 10.79 -4.34 9.81
CA SER A 398 10.79 -5.73 10.29
C SER A 398 9.47 -6.18 10.92
N LYS A 399 8.63 -5.23 11.37
CA LYS A 399 7.29 -5.54 11.89
C LYS A 399 6.30 -5.92 10.78
N ILE A 400 6.52 -5.47 9.55
CA ILE A 400 5.65 -5.79 8.41
C ILE A 400 5.69 -7.29 8.09
N GLU A 401 6.84 -7.95 8.21
CA GLU A 401 6.97 -9.38 7.99
C GLU A 401 6.11 -10.22 8.96
N THR A 402 5.86 -9.69 10.16
CA THR A 402 5.01 -10.36 11.15
C THR A 402 3.53 -10.38 10.78
N LEU A 403 3.12 -9.60 9.78
CA LEU A 403 1.74 -9.49 9.30
C LEU A 403 1.34 -10.61 8.33
N ALA A 404 2.23 -11.56 8.04
CA ALA A 404 1.97 -12.69 7.15
C ALA A 404 0.87 -13.64 7.66
N GLY A 405 0.51 -13.58 8.95
CA GLY A 405 -0.48 -14.46 9.57
C GLY A 405 0.16 -15.65 10.29
N GLY A 406 -0.59 -16.70 10.51
CA GLY A 406 -0.18 -17.91 11.24
C GLY A 406 -0.82 -18.03 12.63
N GLY A 407 -1.84 -17.20 12.94
CA GLY A 407 -2.56 -17.19 14.20
C GLY A 407 -3.66 -16.12 14.22
N GLU A 408 -4.24 -15.86 15.38
CA GLU A 408 -5.29 -14.85 15.57
C GLU A 408 -4.73 -13.41 15.65
N SER A 409 -3.41 -13.25 15.56
CA SER A 409 -2.74 -11.95 15.49
C SER A 409 -3.09 -11.18 14.22
N ASP A 410 -2.62 -9.95 14.13
CA ASP A 410 -2.75 -9.14 12.91
C ASP A 410 -2.23 -9.92 11.70
N SER A 411 -3.05 -10.04 10.66
CA SER A 411 -2.67 -10.66 9.40
C SER A 411 -3.15 -9.85 8.20
N ALA A 412 -2.32 -9.74 7.18
CA ALA A 412 -2.62 -9.01 5.97
C ALA A 412 -3.90 -9.52 5.32
N LEU A 413 -4.78 -8.58 4.95
CA LEU A 413 -6.02 -8.81 4.21
C LEU A 413 -5.96 -8.13 2.84
N ILE A 414 -5.50 -6.87 2.80
CA ILE A 414 -5.27 -6.12 1.57
C ILE A 414 -3.83 -5.61 1.62
N VAL A 415 -3.10 -5.78 0.53
CA VAL A 415 -1.80 -5.16 0.33
C VAL A 415 -1.83 -4.29 -0.92
N LEU A 416 -1.25 -3.11 -0.81
CA LEU A 416 -1.12 -2.16 -1.90
C LEU A 416 0.35 -2.06 -2.29
N TYR A 417 0.62 -2.31 -3.54
CA TYR A 417 1.92 -2.18 -4.15
C TYR A 417 1.94 -1.01 -5.14
N ARG A 418 3.02 -0.27 -5.19
CA ARG A 418 3.28 0.80 -6.16
C ARG A 418 4.33 0.33 -7.15
N ALA A 419 4.19 0.66 -8.43
CA ALA A 419 5.21 0.42 -9.45
C ALA A 419 6.57 0.95 -8.96
N ALA A 420 7.59 0.11 -9.08
CA ALA A 420 8.94 0.48 -8.71
C ALA A 420 9.49 1.57 -9.65
N ASP A 421 10.12 2.58 -9.09
CA ASP A 421 10.75 3.70 -9.77
C ASP A 421 12.23 3.80 -9.35
N VAL A 422 12.98 4.70 -10.01
CA VAL A 422 14.40 5.01 -9.74
C VAL A 422 14.52 6.15 -8.75
#